data_6c81ded340ab63bd113eb21f4cc0c45e
#
_entry.id   6c81ded340ab63bd113eb21f4cc0c45e
#
_cell.length_a   1.000
_cell.length_b   1.000
_cell.length_c   1.000
_cell.angle_alpha   90.00
_cell.angle_beta   90.00
_cell.angle_gamma   90.00
#
_symmetry.space_group_name_H-M   'P 1'
#
loop_
_entity.id
_entity.type
_entity.pdbx_description
1 polymer ?
#
loop_
_entity_poly.entity_id
_entity_poly.type
_entity_poly.pdbx_seq_one_letter_code
_entity_poly.pdbx_strand_id
1 'polypeptide(L)'
;AVVRPVSLAVHQPDWSRHAELVKGRPEVFQMRADGTRQPEVLCYGHPKTLETYLEGIRNAVAGNGKKYAPVSGKSITVSPADVELACYCEHCKKLWDKDGGQYGGASRVVAAFVDKLAREVKRRWPKEKFTVIYLPYLNYTAAPDGIKFPGNVEVQLCGMPGLAAYKEPAIRESEQKNLER
;
A
#
# COMPACT_ATOMS: atom_id res chain seq x y z
N ALA A 1 6.39 -23.99 -4.05
CA ALA A 1 5.65 -22.80 -3.61
C ALA A 1 4.79 -23.21 -2.41
N VAL A 2 5.00 -22.57 -1.26
CA VAL A 2 4.16 -22.80 -0.07
C VAL A 2 3.00 -21.81 -0.16
N VAL A 3 1.83 -22.30 -0.50
CA VAL A 3 0.59 -21.52 -0.42
C VAL A 3 0.26 -21.36 1.06
N ARG A 4 0.52 -20.21 1.63
CA ARG A 4 0.02 -19.88 2.96
C ARG A 4 -1.38 -19.30 2.82
N PRO A 5 -2.37 -19.76 3.60
CA PRO A 5 -3.65 -19.07 3.66
C PRO A 5 -3.41 -17.69 4.26
N VAL A 6 -3.51 -16.67 3.44
CA VAL A 6 -3.39 -15.29 3.89
C VAL A 6 -4.79 -14.78 4.16
N SER A 7 -5.03 -14.30 5.37
CA SER A 7 -6.20 -13.48 5.65
C SER A 7 -6.01 -12.15 4.94
N LEU A 8 -6.55 -12.04 3.74
CA LEU A 8 -6.54 -10.83 2.96
C LEU A 8 -7.47 -9.80 3.59
N ALA A 9 -6.91 -8.79 4.24
CA ALA A 9 -7.61 -7.54 4.35
C ALA A 9 -7.52 -6.86 2.97
N VAL A 10 -8.44 -7.21 2.10
CA VAL A 10 -8.54 -6.63 0.76
C VAL A 10 -8.99 -5.19 0.92
N HIS A 11 -8.25 -4.28 0.30
CA HIS A 11 -8.39 -2.84 0.38
C HIS A 11 -7.96 -2.21 1.71
N GLN A 12 -7.64 -0.93 1.65
CA GLN A 12 -7.19 -0.19 2.82
C GLN A 12 -8.21 -0.31 3.96
N PRO A 13 -7.73 -0.26 5.22
CA PRO A 13 -8.65 -0.38 6.34
C PRO A 13 -9.75 0.65 6.19
N ASP A 14 -10.95 0.24 6.54
CA ASP A 14 -12.06 1.17 6.67
C ASP A 14 -11.69 2.26 7.68
N TRP A 15 -11.18 3.38 7.16
CA TRP A 15 -10.74 4.51 7.97
C TRP A 15 -11.88 5.17 8.73
N SER A 16 -13.15 4.83 8.38
CA SER A 16 -14.30 5.21 9.20
C SER A 16 -14.24 4.56 10.58
N ARG A 17 -13.75 3.31 10.66
CA ARG A 17 -13.50 2.59 11.93
C ARG A 17 -12.29 3.13 12.69
N HIS A 18 -11.43 3.89 12.02
CA HIS A 18 -10.21 4.47 12.57
C HIS A 18 -10.26 5.99 12.60
N ALA A 19 -11.46 6.57 12.56
CA ALA A 19 -11.68 8.01 12.52
C ALA A 19 -10.86 8.78 13.56
N GLU A 20 -10.73 8.24 14.77
CA GLU A 20 -9.93 8.87 15.85
C GLU A 20 -8.43 8.93 15.51
N LEU A 21 -7.91 7.98 14.74
CA LEU A 21 -6.49 7.96 14.36
C LEU A 21 -6.15 9.04 13.32
N VAL A 22 -7.10 9.38 12.47
CA VAL A 22 -6.93 10.38 11.40
C VAL A 22 -7.55 11.74 11.72
N LYS A 23 -8.20 11.86 12.86
CA LYS A 23 -8.86 13.11 13.31
C LYS A 23 -7.86 14.27 13.39
N GLY A 24 -8.19 15.36 12.73
CA GLY A 24 -7.31 16.53 12.66
C GLY A 24 -6.06 16.36 11.77
N ARG A 25 -6.01 15.34 10.94
CA ARG A 25 -4.89 15.02 10.04
C ARG A 25 -5.35 14.97 8.58
N PRO A 26 -5.87 16.05 7.99
CA PRO A 26 -6.37 16.03 6.61
C PRO A 26 -5.28 15.67 5.59
N GLU A 27 -4.02 15.94 5.90
CA GLU A 27 -2.86 15.64 5.04
C GLU A 27 -2.60 14.15 4.81
N VAL A 28 -3.17 13.27 5.65
CA VAL A 28 -3.07 11.81 5.44
C VAL A 28 -3.94 11.33 4.28
N PHE A 29 -4.83 12.18 3.77
CA PHE A 29 -5.68 11.86 2.64
C PHE A 29 -5.16 12.48 1.34
N GLN A 30 -5.51 11.88 0.22
CA GLN A 30 -5.12 12.39 -1.11
C GLN A 30 -5.62 13.82 -1.33
N MET A 31 -4.79 14.62 -1.99
CA MET A 31 -5.13 15.96 -2.43
C MET A 31 -5.60 15.90 -3.88
N ARG A 32 -6.78 16.43 -4.14
CA ARG A 32 -7.30 16.62 -5.51
C ARG A 32 -6.59 17.78 -6.21
N ALA A 33 -6.83 17.91 -7.51
CA ALA A 33 -6.24 18.99 -8.32
C ALA A 33 -6.64 20.40 -7.85
N ASP A 34 -7.83 20.53 -7.25
CA ASP A 34 -8.35 21.78 -6.68
C ASP A 34 -7.80 22.09 -5.28
N GLY A 35 -6.92 21.25 -4.74
CA GLY A 35 -6.32 21.39 -3.41
C GLY A 35 -7.18 20.80 -2.27
N THR A 36 -8.39 20.35 -2.52
CA THR A 36 -9.23 19.69 -1.51
C THR A 36 -8.71 18.29 -1.18
N ARG A 37 -9.11 17.75 -0.01
CA ARG A 37 -8.74 16.39 0.41
C ARG A 37 -9.87 15.41 0.16
N GLN A 38 -9.48 14.19 -0.24
CA GLN A 38 -10.38 13.07 -0.49
C GLN A 38 -10.30 12.09 0.69
N PRO A 39 -11.27 12.13 1.61
CA PRO A 39 -11.16 11.42 2.90
C PRO A 39 -11.21 9.89 2.79
N GLU A 40 -11.59 9.34 1.64
CA GLU A 40 -11.67 7.90 1.42
C GLU A 40 -10.36 7.28 0.96
N VAL A 41 -9.39 8.10 0.53
CA VAL A 41 -8.15 7.61 -0.10
C VAL A 41 -6.92 8.19 0.57
N LEU A 42 -6.00 7.33 1.00
CA LEU A 42 -4.78 7.76 1.68
C LEU A 42 -3.75 8.38 0.72
N CYS A 43 -3.02 9.36 1.24
CA CYS A 43 -1.84 9.93 0.62
C CYS A 43 -0.59 9.18 1.05
N TYR A 44 -0.14 8.22 0.27
CA TYR A 44 1.04 7.39 0.60
C TYR A 44 2.38 8.15 0.51
N GLY A 45 2.42 9.30 -0.15
CA GLY A 45 3.64 10.13 -0.23
C GLY A 45 3.86 11.01 1.00
N HIS A 46 2.81 11.37 1.75
CA HIS A 46 2.93 12.33 2.85
C HIS A 46 3.49 11.67 4.13
N PRO A 47 4.49 12.27 4.83
CA PRO A 47 5.09 11.68 6.03
C PRO A 47 4.09 11.38 7.15
N LYS A 48 3.06 12.20 7.31
CA LYS A 48 2.01 11.98 8.31
C LYS A 48 1.24 10.68 8.13
N THR A 49 1.14 10.16 6.91
CA THR A 49 0.52 8.85 6.66
C THR A 49 1.36 7.74 7.29
N LEU A 50 2.67 7.79 7.16
CA LEU A 50 3.57 6.84 7.81
C LEU A 50 3.48 6.94 9.34
N GLU A 51 3.51 8.14 9.89
CA GLU A 51 3.37 8.37 11.33
C GLU A 51 2.04 7.79 11.86
N THR A 52 0.96 8.01 11.12
CA THR A 52 -0.38 7.49 11.46
C THR A 52 -0.44 5.97 11.44
N TYR A 53 0.16 5.33 10.43
CA TYR A 53 0.30 3.86 10.41
C TYR A 53 1.08 3.34 11.60
N LEU A 54 2.23 3.95 11.91
CA LEU A 54 3.09 3.53 13.04
C LEU A 54 2.40 3.75 14.39
N GLU A 55 1.60 4.80 14.54
CA GLU A 55 0.77 5.02 15.73
C GLU A 55 -0.29 3.92 15.86
N GLY A 56 -1.00 3.60 14.79
CA GLY A 56 -1.99 2.51 14.78
C GLY A 56 -1.38 1.15 15.11
N ILE A 57 -0.19 0.83 14.58
CA ILE A 57 0.54 -0.40 14.91
C ILE A 57 0.92 -0.41 16.40
N ARG A 58 1.44 0.69 16.93
CA ARG A 58 1.75 0.81 18.35
C ARG A 58 0.54 0.55 19.24
N ASN A 59 -0.61 1.10 18.87
CA ASN A 59 -1.86 0.90 19.58
C ASN A 59 -2.30 -0.57 19.52
N ALA A 60 -2.15 -1.25 18.39
CA ALA A 60 -2.45 -2.66 18.25
C ALA A 60 -1.53 -3.53 19.11
N VAL A 61 -0.23 -3.23 19.14
CA VAL A 61 0.74 -3.94 20.00
C VAL A 61 0.44 -3.75 21.49
N ALA A 62 0.00 -2.55 21.87
CA ALA A 62 -0.37 -2.25 23.26
C ALA A 62 -1.74 -2.79 23.67
N GLY A 63 -2.48 -3.46 22.78
CA GLY A 63 -3.81 -3.99 23.08
C GLY A 63 -4.90 -2.91 23.24
N ASN A 64 -4.64 -1.69 22.81
CA ASN A 64 -5.56 -0.55 22.95
C ASN A 64 -6.77 -0.56 21.98
N GLY A 65 -7.21 -1.69 21.61
CA GLY A 65 -8.48 -2.24 21.08
C GLY A 65 -9.23 -1.51 19.97
N LYS A 66 -9.08 -0.22 19.70
CA LYS A 66 -9.99 0.51 18.79
C LYS A 66 -9.36 1.56 17.88
N LYS A 67 -8.05 1.72 17.87
CA LYS A 67 -7.36 2.81 17.13
C LYS A 67 -6.22 2.24 16.29
N TYR A 68 -6.53 1.34 15.36
CA TYR A 68 -5.50 0.57 14.68
C TYR A 68 -5.18 1.01 13.26
N ALA A 69 -3.96 0.73 12.90
CA ALA A 69 -3.59 0.42 11.53
C ALA A 69 -4.11 -0.98 11.13
N PRO A 70 -4.03 -1.36 9.86
CA PRO A 70 -4.47 -2.65 9.35
C PRO A 70 -3.54 -3.79 9.82
N VAL A 71 -3.59 -4.08 11.10
CA VAL A 71 -2.86 -5.18 11.73
C VAL A 71 -3.82 -6.34 11.96
N SER A 72 -3.49 -7.50 11.42
CA SER A 72 -4.18 -8.75 11.67
C SER A 72 -3.16 -9.81 12.06
N GLY A 73 -3.17 -10.21 13.32
CA GLY A 73 -2.14 -11.10 13.87
C GLY A 73 -0.75 -10.50 13.69
N LYS A 74 0.09 -11.14 12.88
CA LYS A 74 1.45 -10.67 12.57
C LYS A 74 1.55 -10.00 11.21
N SER A 75 0.44 -9.76 10.53
CA SER A 75 0.40 -9.13 9.21
C SER A 75 -0.03 -7.66 9.32
N ILE A 76 0.64 -6.80 8.61
CA ILE A 76 0.29 -5.39 8.42
C ILE A 76 0.02 -5.19 6.93
N THR A 77 -1.23 -4.86 6.59
CA THR A 77 -1.62 -4.74 5.18
C THR A 77 -1.45 -3.31 4.67
N VAL A 78 -0.82 -3.17 3.52
CA VAL A 78 -0.83 -1.96 2.70
C VAL A 78 -1.51 -2.31 1.38
N SER A 79 -2.80 -2.03 1.33
CA SER A 79 -3.66 -2.24 0.17
C SER A 79 -4.46 -0.97 -0.05
N PRO A 80 -4.03 -0.08 -0.95
CA PRO A 80 -4.81 1.12 -1.28
C PRO A 80 -6.24 0.81 -1.67
N ALA A 81 -7.12 1.80 -1.60
CA ALA A 81 -8.52 1.67 -2.01
C ALA A 81 -8.62 1.19 -3.46
N ASP A 82 -9.76 0.59 -3.82
CA ASP A 82 -10.06 0.11 -5.18
C ASP A 82 -10.33 1.27 -6.14
N VAL A 83 -9.35 2.17 -6.21
CA VAL A 83 -9.36 3.34 -7.10
C VAL A 83 -7.94 3.64 -7.55
N GLU A 84 -7.82 4.27 -8.71
CA GLU A 84 -6.53 4.83 -9.14
C GLU A 84 -6.06 5.90 -8.17
N LEU A 85 -4.79 5.87 -7.83
CA LEU A 85 -4.19 6.90 -7.00
C LEU A 85 -3.90 8.13 -7.85
N ALA A 86 -4.30 9.30 -7.38
CA ALA A 86 -4.15 10.57 -8.08
C ALA A 86 -3.93 11.72 -7.10
N CYS A 87 -2.88 11.65 -6.28
CA CYS A 87 -2.59 12.65 -5.28
C CYS A 87 -1.73 13.80 -5.83
N TYR A 88 -2.25 15.00 -5.76
CA TYR A 88 -1.60 16.22 -6.26
C TYR A 88 -0.73 16.94 -5.22
N CYS A 89 -0.48 16.37 -4.04
CA CYS A 89 0.42 16.97 -3.07
C CYS A 89 1.89 16.88 -3.52
N GLU A 90 2.71 17.81 -3.03
CA GLU A 90 4.13 17.90 -3.44
C GLU A 90 4.95 16.64 -3.11
N HIS A 91 4.59 15.90 -2.06
CA HIS A 91 5.27 14.66 -1.70
C HIS A 91 5.00 13.56 -2.74
N CYS A 92 3.74 13.42 -3.19
CA CYS A 92 3.38 12.45 -4.21
C CYS A 92 3.94 12.83 -5.58
N LYS A 93 3.85 14.11 -5.97
CA LYS A 93 4.39 14.61 -7.24
C LYS A 93 5.87 14.27 -7.43
N LYS A 94 6.68 14.36 -6.37
CA LYS A 94 8.12 14.03 -6.41
C LYS A 94 8.41 12.55 -6.67
N LEU A 95 7.47 11.68 -6.35
CA LEU A 95 7.60 10.23 -6.49
C LEU A 95 6.78 9.68 -7.67
N TRP A 96 5.96 10.53 -8.28
CA TRP A 96 5.12 10.14 -9.41
C TRP A 96 5.97 9.82 -10.62
N ASP A 97 5.74 8.65 -11.22
CA ASP A 97 6.39 8.27 -12.46
C ASP A 97 5.54 8.73 -13.65
N LYS A 98 6.02 9.74 -14.37
CA LYS A 98 5.34 10.29 -15.54
C LYS A 98 5.32 9.33 -16.73
N ASP A 99 6.31 8.45 -16.79
CA ASP A 99 6.50 7.47 -17.85
C ASP A 99 5.95 6.09 -17.46
N GLY A 100 5.43 5.96 -16.24
CA GLY A 100 4.90 4.71 -15.70
C GLY A 100 3.60 4.21 -16.35
N GLY A 101 2.97 5.04 -17.19
CA GLY A 101 1.74 4.68 -17.90
C GLY A 101 0.58 4.32 -16.98
N GLN A 102 -0.34 3.53 -17.51
CA GLN A 102 -1.57 3.12 -16.83
C GLN A 102 -1.31 2.31 -15.55
N TYR A 103 -0.23 1.56 -15.49
CA TYR A 103 0.04 0.58 -14.41
C TYR A 103 1.17 0.99 -13.47
N GLY A 104 1.87 2.09 -13.75
CA GLY A 104 3.10 2.44 -13.03
C GLY A 104 3.15 3.83 -12.43
N GLY A 105 2.26 4.74 -12.80
CA GLY A 105 2.34 6.14 -12.40
C GLY A 105 2.46 6.36 -10.90
N ALA A 106 1.74 5.61 -10.07
CA ALA A 106 1.78 5.68 -8.61
C ALA A 106 2.68 4.62 -7.95
N SER A 107 3.32 3.73 -8.71
CA SER A 107 4.08 2.59 -8.16
C SER A 107 5.17 3.02 -7.20
N ARG A 108 5.98 4.01 -7.56
CA ARG A 108 7.04 4.53 -6.70
C ARG A 108 6.51 5.18 -5.42
N VAL A 109 5.33 5.83 -5.49
CA VAL A 109 4.69 6.46 -4.33
C VAL A 109 4.35 5.41 -3.28
N VAL A 110 3.66 4.33 -3.68
CA VAL A 110 3.22 3.29 -2.76
C VAL A 110 4.39 2.42 -2.30
N ALA A 111 5.26 2.01 -3.21
CA ALA A 111 6.40 1.17 -2.87
C ALA A 111 7.39 1.87 -1.92
N ALA A 112 7.64 3.17 -2.09
CA ALA A 112 8.47 3.94 -1.15
C ALA A 112 7.84 4.03 0.25
N PHE A 113 6.52 4.10 0.32
CA PHE A 113 5.81 4.03 1.60
C PHE A 113 5.97 2.65 2.25
N VAL A 114 5.75 1.58 1.50
CA VAL A 114 5.90 0.19 1.98
C VAL A 114 7.32 -0.08 2.48
N ASP A 115 8.33 0.34 1.74
CA ASP A 115 9.74 0.18 2.14
C ASP A 115 10.02 0.89 3.47
N LYS A 116 9.63 2.16 3.61
CA LYS A 116 9.79 2.93 4.83
C LYS A 116 9.04 2.30 6.01
N LEU A 117 7.77 1.92 5.79
CA LEU A 117 6.95 1.28 6.82
C LEU A 117 7.58 -0.02 7.30
N ALA A 118 8.00 -0.89 6.39
CA ALA A 118 8.59 -2.19 6.72
C ALA A 118 9.89 -2.05 7.53
N ARG A 119 10.77 -1.11 7.16
CA ARG A 119 11.99 -0.81 7.90
C ARG A 119 11.69 -0.28 9.31
N GLU A 120 10.77 0.67 9.43
CA GLU A 120 10.36 1.23 10.72
C GLU A 120 9.71 0.19 11.62
N VAL A 121 8.85 -0.67 11.08
CA VAL A 121 8.22 -1.78 11.80
C VAL A 121 9.27 -2.74 12.33
N LYS A 122 10.21 -3.17 11.50
CA LYS A 122 11.32 -4.05 11.90
C LYS A 122 12.20 -3.42 12.98
N ARG A 123 12.47 -2.12 12.88
CA ARG A 123 13.28 -1.38 13.84
C ARG A 123 12.59 -1.21 15.19
N ARG A 124 11.29 -0.86 15.18
CA ARG A 124 10.52 -0.56 16.42
C ARG A 124 10.05 -1.79 17.15
N TRP A 125 9.69 -2.83 16.42
CA TRP A 125 9.13 -4.06 16.99
C TRP A 125 9.85 -5.34 16.49
N PRO A 126 11.17 -5.47 16.73
CA PRO A 126 11.96 -6.57 16.19
C PRO A 126 11.50 -7.95 16.72
N LYS A 127 10.92 -7.99 17.91
CA LYS A 127 10.42 -9.23 18.54
C LYS A 127 9.06 -9.67 17.98
N GLU A 128 8.28 -8.76 17.44
CA GLU A 128 6.92 -9.05 16.95
C GLU A 128 6.90 -9.83 15.65
N LYS A 129 7.99 -9.82 14.88
CA LYS A 129 8.12 -10.52 13.59
C LYS A 129 7.00 -10.19 12.60
N PHE A 130 6.60 -8.92 12.55
CA PHE A 130 5.58 -8.46 11.62
C PHE A 130 6.04 -8.62 10.17
N THR A 131 5.09 -9.04 9.31
CA THR A 131 5.19 -9.01 7.86
C THR A 131 4.32 -7.88 7.33
N VAL A 132 4.87 -7.02 6.50
CA VAL A 132 4.12 -6.01 5.75
C VAL A 132 3.68 -6.65 4.44
N ILE A 133 2.36 -6.75 4.25
CA ILE A 133 1.77 -7.29 3.03
C ILE A 133 1.41 -6.12 2.12
N TYR A 134 1.99 -6.12 0.93
CA TYR A 134 1.75 -5.11 -0.10
C TYR A 134 0.95 -5.72 -1.25
N LEU A 135 -0.20 -5.12 -1.56
CA LEU A 135 -1.00 -5.45 -2.73
C LEU A 135 -0.80 -4.37 -3.81
N PRO A 136 0.08 -4.56 -4.79
CA PRO A 136 0.14 -3.70 -5.97
C PRO A 136 -1.11 -3.93 -6.84
N TYR A 137 -1.74 -2.84 -7.28
CA TYR A 137 -2.98 -2.86 -8.03
C TYR A 137 -3.16 -1.59 -8.88
N LEU A 138 -3.98 -1.63 -9.92
CA LEU A 138 -4.26 -0.49 -10.79
C LEU A 138 -2.98 0.26 -11.22
N ASN A 139 -2.92 1.57 -11.07
CA ASN A 139 -1.79 2.41 -11.49
C ASN A 139 -0.56 2.37 -10.56
N TYR A 140 -0.54 1.43 -9.61
CA TYR A 140 0.63 1.11 -8.78
C TYR A 140 1.00 -0.39 -8.82
N THR A 141 0.64 -1.08 -9.91
CA THR A 141 0.95 -2.51 -10.13
C THR A 141 2.38 -2.74 -10.56
N ALA A 142 2.92 -1.88 -11.42
CA ALA A 142 4.26 -2.06 -11.96
C ALA A 142 5.33 -1.95 -10.86
N ALA A 143 6.36 -2.81 -10.94
CA ALA A 143 7.49 -2.74 -10.03
C ALA A 143 8.29 -1.45 -10.30
N PRO A 144 8.49 -0.55 -9.32
CA PRO A 144 9.27 0.66 -9.53
C PRO A 144 10.77 0.35 -9.46
N ASP A 145 11.54 0.95 -10.35
CA ASP A 145 12.99 0.82 -10.35
C ASP A 145 13.63 1.37 -9.05
N GLY A 146 14.69 0.72 -8.61
CA GLY A 146 15.54 1.17 -7.51
C GLY A 146 14.97 0.99 -6.10
N ILE A 147 13.81 0.35 -5.94
CA ILE A 147 13.27 0.00 -4.63
C ILE A 147 13.47 -1.49 -4.37
N LYS A 148 14.25 -1.81 -3.33
CA LYS A 148 14.45 -3.17 -2.85
C LYS A 148 13.87 -3.30 -1.45
N PHE A 149 12.80 -4.07 -1.34
CA PHE A 149 12.11 -4.30 -0.08
C PHE A 149 12.97 -5.10 0.92
N PRO A 150 12.87 -4.80 2.23
CA PRO A 150 13.45 -5.63 3.26
C PRO A 150 12.71 -6.98 3.37
N GLY A 151 13.37 -7.99 3.97
CA GLY A 151 12.86 -9.35 4.04
C GLY A 151 11.58 -9.58 4.86
N ASN A 152 11.01 -8.53 5.43
CA ASN A 152 9.72 -8.55 6.11
C ASN A 152 8.59 -7.93 5.26
N VAL A 153 8.76 -7.84 3.95
CA VAL A 153 7.71 -7.47 2.99
C VAL A 153 7.32 -8.69 2.18
N GLU A 154 6.03 -8.91 2.06
CA GLU A 154 5.43 -9.88 1.15
C GLU A 154 4.60 -9.11 0.12
N VAL A 155 4.89 -9.33 -1.17
CA VAL A 155 4.13 -8.73 -2.27
C VAL A 155 3.11 -9.74 -2.76
N GLN A 156 1.85 -9.35 -2.72
CA GLN A 156 0.75 -10.16 -3.26
C GLN A 156 0.26 -9.52 -4.55
N LEU A 157 0.61 -10.11 -5.67
CA LEU A 157 0.16 -9.63 -6.96
C LEU A 157 -1.33 -9.93 -7.14
N CYS A 158 -2.11 -8.88 -7.37
CA CYS A 158 -3.49 -9.01 -7.84
C CYS A 158 -3.44 -9.33 -9.34
N GLY A 159 -3.00 -10.54 -9.69
CA GLY A 159 -3.19 -11.08 -11.02
C GLY A 159 -4.62 -11.57 -11.12
N MET A 160 -5.34 -11.18 -12.14
CA MET A 160 -6.51 -11.91 -12.60
C MET A 160 -6.07 -12.83 -13.74
N PRO A 161 -5.54 -14.04 -13.47
CA PRO A 161 -5.46 -15.08 -14.49
C PRO A 161 -6.92 -15.54 -14.71
N GLY A 162 -7.74 -14.62 -15.20
CA GLY A 162 -9.10 -14.95 -15.58
C GLY A 162 -9.11 -15.68 -16.90
N LEU A 163 -10.27 -16.22 -17.27
CA LEU A 163 -10.55 -16.81 -18.58
C LEU A 163 -10.06 -15.93 -19.76
N ALA A 164 -9.93 -14.62 -19.58
CA ALA A 164 -9.37 -13.70 -20.56
C ALA A 164 -7.87 -13.94 -20.82
N ALA A 165 -7.05 -14.15 -19.77
CA ALA A 165 -5.63 -14.45 -19.92
C ALA A 165 -5.38 -15.82 -20.59
N TYR A 166 -6.31 -16.75 -20.44
CA TYR A 166 -6.30 -18.01 -21.16
C TYR A 166 -6.65 -17.87 -22.65
N LYS A 167 -7.52 -16.94 -22.99
CA LYS A 167 -8.05 -16.76 -24.35
C LYS A 167 -7.26 -15.75 -25.18
N GLU A 168 -6.60 -14.77 -24.53
CA GLU A 168 -5.91 -13.68 -25.22
C GLU A 168 -4.39 -13.71 -24.95
N PRO A 169 -3.58 -14.08 -25.97
CA PRO A 169 -2.12 -14.18 -25.84
C PRO A 169 -1.46 -12.89 -25.37
N ALA A 170 -1.95 -11.72 -25.80
CA ALA A 170 -1.41 -10.42 -25.43
C ALA A 170 -1.56 -10.11 -23.93
N ILE A 171 -2.69 -10.51 -23.32
CA ILE A 171 -2.92 -10.35 -21.88
C ILE A 171 -1.98 -11.28 -21.10
N ARG A 172 -1.82 -12.52 -21.56
CA ARG A 172 -0.91 -13.49 -20.95
C ARG A 172 0.55 -13.04 -20.98
N GLU A 173 1.00 -12.49 -22.10
CA GLU A 173 2.36 -11.97 -22.25
C GLU A 173 2.60 -10.73 -21.37
N SER A 174 1.61 -9.85 -21.25
CA SER A 174 1.66 -8.68 -20.35
C SER A 174 1.74 -9.10 -18.88
N GLU A 175 0.94 -10.09 -18.47
CA GLU A 175 0.96 -10.64 -17.12
C GLU A 175 2.29 -11.32 -16.79
N GLN A 176 2.83 -12.07 -17.73
CA GLN A 176 4.13 -12.74 -17.58
C GLN A 176 5.28 -11.73 -17.44
N LYS A 177 5.30 -10.65 -18.22
CA LYS A 177 6.27 -9.57 -18.09
C LYS A 177 6.19 -8.86 -16.73
N ASN A 178 5.00 -8.77 -16.13
CA ASN A 178 4.82 -8.19 -14.79
C ASN A 178 5.33 -9.12 -13.68
N LEU A 179 5.37 -10.44 -13.90
CA LEU A 179 5.90 -11.41 -12.95
C LEU A 179 7.43 -11.53 -13.01
N GLU A 180 8.06 -11.17 -14.13
CA GLU A 180 9.51 -11.23 -14.34
C GLU A 180 10.26 -9.97 -13.89
N ARG A 181 9.55 -8.91 -13.52
CA ARG A 181 10.08 -7.64 -12.97
C ARG A 181 10.08 -7.66 -11.44
#